data_2ace8300fdd6b4177fb80339c354c13c
#
_entry.id   2ace8300fdd6b4177fb80339c354c13c
#
_cell.length_a   1.000
_cell.length_b   1.000
_cell.length_c   1.000
_cell.angle_alpha   90.00
_cell.angle_beta   90.00
_cell.angle_gamma   90.00
#
_symmetry.space_group_name_H-M   'P 1'
#
loop_
_entity.id
_entity.type
_entity.pdbx_description
1 polymer ?
#
loop_
_entity_poly.entity_id
_entity_poly.type
_entity_poly.pdbx_seq_one_letter_code
_entity_poly.pdbx_strand_id
1 'polypeptide(L)'
;MSELLNRASELLFKDANVLIQFRDWFFSQAGNILLALIIFWVGRYAIKWVKTFAVRIMTKASYDSAAMSFITQIINYALLVGLILICLNQIGVPTTSFVAAFGAFGLGIGLALQNNLSNLASGLLILIFKPFRAGHVIQVGDTIGSV
;
A
#
# COMPACT_ATOMS: atom_id res chain seq x y z
N MET A 1 -20.62 49.69 -30.01
CA MET A 1 -20.73 49.97 -28.55
C MET A 1 -21.54 48.84 -27.83
N SER A 2 -22.69 48.45 -28.39
CA SER A 2 -23.52 47.37 -27.81
C SER A 2 -22.89 45.98 -27.81
N GLU A 3 -22.15 45.63 -28.84
CA GLU A 3 -21.45 44.31 -28.90
C GLU A 3 -20.32 44.17 -27.88
N LEU A 4 -19.60 45.22 -27.58
CA LEU A 4 -18.53 45.20 -26.56
C LEU A 4 -19.12 45.04 -25.14
N LEU A 5 -20.25 45.68 -24.88
CA LEU A 5 -20.97 45.56 -23.62
C LEU A 5 -21.55 44.15 -23.44
N ASN A 6 -22.07 43.51 -24.51
CA ASN A 6 -22.55 42.14 -24.48
C ASN A 6 -21.40 41.14 -24.27
N ARG A 7 -20.28 41.30 -24.93
CA ARG A 7 -19.11 40.42 -24.69
C ARG A 7 -18.54 40.57 -23.29
N ALA A 8 -18.50 41.82 -22.76
CA ALA A 8 -18.05 42.03 -21.39
C ALA A 8 -18.99 41.41 -20.36
N SER A 9 -20.32 41.53 -20.58
CA SER A 9 -21.30 40.89 -19.71
C SER A 9 -21.21 39.36 -19.78
N GLU A 10 -21.07 38.76 -20.98
CA GLU A 10 -20.90 37.30 -21.13
C GLU A 10 -19.66 36.78 -20.40
N LEU A 11 -18.52 37.50 -20.48
CA LEU A 11 -17.31 37.13 -19.77
C LEU A 11 -17.49 37.20 -18.25
N LEU A 12 -18.09 38.26 -17.74
CA LEU A 12 -18.36 38.41 -16.30
C LEU A 12 -19.33 37.36 -15.77
N PHE A 13 -20.38 37.01 -16.52
CA PHE A 13 -21.33 35.97 -16.15
C PHE A 13 -20.68 34.57 -16.23
N LYS A 14 -19.77 34.35 -17.18
CA LYS A 14 -19.03 33.10 -17.30
C LYS A 14 -18.11 32.89 -16.09
N ASP A 15 -17.38 33.91 -15.68
CA ASP A 15 -16.47 33.84 -14.51
C ASP A 15 -17.27 33.69 -13.21
N ALA A 16 -18.40 34.41 -13.07
CA ALA A 16 -19.30 34.23 -11.92
C ALA A 16 -19.88 32.82 -11.83
N ASN A 17 -20.28 32.24 -12.95
CA ASN A 17 -20.79 30.87 -13.00
C ASN A 17 -19.71 29.83 -12.66
N VAL A 18 -18.48 30.05 -13.09
CA VAL A 18 -17.34 29.18 -12.73
C VAL A 18 -17.08 29.23 -11.21
N LEU A 19 -17.11 30.39 -10.61
CA LEU A 19 -16.95 30.55 -9.15
C LEU A 19 -18.10 29.89 -8.37
N ILE A 20 -19.35 30.02 -8.85
CA ILE A 20 -20.51 29.37 -8.24
C ILE A 20 -20.42 27.87 -8.35
N GLN A 21 -20.10 27.36 -9.54
CA GLN A 21 -19.89 25.91 -9.76
C GLN A 21 -18.75 25.35 -8.90
N PHE A 22 -17.64 26.08 -8.78
CA PHE A 22 -16.54 25.68 -7.91
C PHE A 22 -16.95 25.67 -6.43
N ARG A 23 -17.68 26.67 -5.99
CA ARG A 23 -18.22 26.74 -4.63
C ARG A 23 -19.16 25.55 -4.37
N ASP A 24 -20.11 25.30 -5.25
CA ASP A 24 -21.12 24.25 -5.05
C ASP A 24 -20.47 22.84 -5.13
N TRP A 25 -19.50 22.66 -6.02
CA TRP A 25 -18.66 21.45 -6.05
C TRP A 25 -17.89 21.29 -4.73
N PHE A 26 -17.27 22.35 -4.23
CA PHE A 26 -16.50 22.31 -2.97
C PHE A 26 -17.41 21.97 -1.79
N PHE A 27 -18.57 22.58 -1.67
CA PHE A 27 -19.52 22.28 -0.61
C PHE A 27 -20.10 20.86 -0.72
N SER A 28 -20.37 20.36 -1.91
CA SER A 28 -20.82 18.99 -2.11
C SER A 28 -19.75 17.95 -1.79
N GLN A 29 -18.46 18.30 -1.97
CA GLN A 29 -17.33 17.44 -1.65
C GLN A 29 -16.75 17.63 -0.25
N ALA A 30 -17.18 18.67 0.47
CA ALA A 30 -16.65 18.99 1.80
C ALA A 30 -16.76 17.80 2.77
N GLY A 31 -17.87 17.08 2.72
CA GLY A 31 -18.07 15.86 3.52
C GLY A 31 -17.06 14.76 3.19
N ASN A 32 -16.82 14.51 1.90
CA ASN A 32 -15.85 13.51 1.44
C ASN A 32 -14.41 13.90 1.77
N ILE A 33 -14.09 15.20 1.69
CA ILE A 33 -12.78 15.73 2.06
C ILE A 33 -12.55 15.58 3.56
N LEU A 34 -13.54 15.90 4.40
CA LEU A 34 -13.45 15.68 5.83
C LEU A 34 -13.27 14.21 6.19
N LEU A 35 -14.02 13.32 5.54
CA LEU A 35 -13.86 11.88 5.71
C LEU A 35 -12.47 11.41 5.27
N ALA A 36 -11.96 11.90 4.13
CA ALA A 36 -10.61 11.58 3.67
C ALA A 36 -9.54 12.01 4.68
N LEU A 37 -9.68 13.19 5.29
CA LEU A 37 -8.79 13.66 6.35
C LEU A 37 -8.83 12.77 7.59
N ILE A 38 -10.02 12.35 8.01
CA ILE A 38 -10.20 11.42 9.14
C ILE A 38 -9.53 10.08 8.81
N ILE A 39 -9.80 9.52 7.62
CA ILE A 39 -9.20 8.27 7.14
C ILE A 39 -7.67 8.40 7.11
N PHE A 40 -7.15 9.52 6.62
CA PHE A 40 -5.71 9.76 6.59
C PHE A 40 -5.09 9.78 7.99
N TRP A 41 -5.72 10.48 8.92
CA TRP A 41 -5.25 10.57 10.31
C TRP A 41 -5.27 9.20 11.02
N VAL A 42 -6.40 8.51 10.94
CA VAL A 42 -6.57 7.17 11.53
C VAL A 42 -5.62 6.18 10.85
N GLY A 43 -5.52 6.21 9.52
CA GLY A 43 -4.61 5.36 8.75
C GLY A 43 -3.14 5.59 9.10
N ARG A 44 -2.71 6.84 9.26
CA ARG A 44 -1.34 7.17 9.72
C ARG A 44 -1.06 6.59 11.11
N TYR A 45 -2.04 6.64 11.99
CA TYR A 45 -1.91 6.05 13.31
C TYR A 45 -1.82 4.51 13.24
N ALA A 46 -2.67 3.89 12.42
CA ALA A 46 -2.63 2.44 12.18
C ALA A 46 -1.29 1.99 11.58
N ILE A 47 -0.75 2.72 10.58
CA ILE A 47 0.58 2.45 9.99
C ILE A 47 1.67 2.50 11.06
N LYS A 48 1.64 3.48 11.95
CA LYS A 48 2.59 3.58 13.06
C LYS A 48 2.51 2.36 13.99
N TRP A 49 1.31 1.89 14.28
CA TRP A 49 1.09 0.69 15.08
C TRP A 49 1.68 -0.57 14.41
N VAL A 50 1.37 -0.76 13.13
CA VAL A 50 1.90 -1.89 12.34
C VAL A 50 3.44 -1.85 12.32
N LYS A 51 4.03 -0.67 12.07
CA LYS A 51 5.49 -0.49 12.09
C LYS A 51 6.09 -0.85 13.45
N THR A 52 5.51 -0.34 14.54
CA THR A 52 5.98 -0.61 15.91
C THR A 52 5.89 -2.10 16.24
N PHE A 53 4.80 -2.75 15.82
CA PHE A 53 4.61 -4.17 16.01
C PHE A 53 5.64 -5.00 15.23
N ALA A 54 5.87 -4.66 13.96
CA ALA A 54 6.88 -5.30 13.12
C ALA A 54 8.29 -5.19 13.74
N VAL A 55 8.69 -3.98 14.15
CA VAL A 55 9.97 -3.75 14.83
C VAL A 55 10.07 -4.59 16.11
N ARG A 56 9.03 -4.65 16.91
CA ARG A 56 9.03 -5.41 18.17
C ARG A 56 9.25 -6.92 17.96
N ILE A 57 8.66 -7.49 16.89
CA ILE A 57 8.87 -8.91 16.54
C ILE A 57 10.31 -9.12 16.09
N MET A 58 10.81 -8.25 15.22
CA MET A 58 12.15 -8.37 14.64
C MET A 58 13.27 -8.19 15.68
N THR A 59 13.09 -7.29 16.64
CA THR A 59 14.06 -7.12 17.75
C THR A 59 14.13 -8.37 18.64
N LYS A 60 13.02 -9.06 18.87
CA LYS A 60 13.02 -10.32 19.63
C LYS A 60 13.74 -11.46 18.90
N ALA A 61 13.75 -11.44 17.58
CA ALA A 61 14.38 -12.46 16.73
C ALA A 61 15.85 -12.16 16.40
N SER A 62 16.47 -11.13 17.04
CA SER A 62 17.88 -10.73 16.86
C SER A 62 18.28 -10.46 15.42
N TYR A 63 17.36 -9.91 14.62
CA TYR A 63 17.66 -9.50 13.24
C TYR A 63 18.65 -8.33 13.22
N ASP A 64 19.47 -8.29 12.15
CA ASP A 64 20.38 -7.18 11.90
C ASP A 64 19.62 -5.85 11.78
N SER A 65 20.18 -4.78 12.32
CA SER A 65 19.56 -3.44 12.34
C SER A 65 19.29 -2.88 10.95
N ALA A 66 20.18 -3.17 9.98
CA ALA A 66 20.01 -2.73 8.59
C ALA A 66 18.84 -3.46 7.90
N ALA A 67 18.75 -4.79 8.09
CA ALA A 67 17.64 -5.59 7.55
C ALA A 67 16.30 -5.15 8.16
N MET A 68 16.26 -4.89 9.46
CA MET A 68 15.09 -4.41 10.18
C MET A 68 14.62 -3.04 9.64
N SER A 69 15.56 -2.11 9.46
CA SER A 69 15.26 -0.78 8.90
C SER A 69 14.72 -0.88 7.49
N PHE A 70 15.32 -1.71 6.64
CA PHE A 70 14.90 -1.90 5.25
C PHE A 70 13.47 -2.46 5.16
N ILE A 71 13.17 -3.55 5.86
CA ILE A 71 11.85 -4.18 5.84
C ILE A 71 10.78 -3.23 6.39
N THR A 72 11.06 -2.54 7.50
CA THR A 72 10.09 -1.60 8.08
C THR A 72 9.83 -0.39 7.20
N GLN A 73 10.82 0.06 6.41
CA GLN A 73 10.62 1.12 5.42
C GLN A 73 9.74 0.64 4.25
N ILE A 74 9.99 -0.55 3.71
CA ILE A 74 9.14 -1.12 2.66
C ILE A 74 7.68 -1.21 3.12
N ILE A 75 7.44 -1.78 4.31
CA ILE A 75 6.09 -1.89 4.89
C ILE A 75 5.47 -0.49 5.04
N ASN A 76 6.21 0.47 5.57
CA ASN A 76 5.73 1.84 5.77
C ASN A 76 5.32 2.50 4.45
N TYR A 77 6.15 2.41 3.39
CA TYR A 77 5.85 3.02 2.11
C TYR A 77 4.70 2.30 1.39
N ALA A 78 4.65 0.97 1.43
CA ALA A 78 3.55 0.22 0.83
C ALA A 78 2.19 0.59 1.47
N LEU A 79 2.13 0.64 2.80
CA LEU A 79 0.93 1.04 3.52
C LEU A 79 0.58 2.52 3.30
N LEU A 80 1.58 3.40 3.19
CA LEU A 80 1.37 4.82 2.92
C LEU A 80 0.78 5.04 1.54
N VAL A 81 1.30 4.36 0.51
CA VAL A 81 0.75 4.41 -0.85
C VAL A 81 -0.70 3.92 -0.86
N GLY A 82 -1.00 2.79 -0.20
CA GLY A 82 -2.37 2.30 -0.06
C GLY A 82 -3.30 3.31 0.62
N LEU A 83 -2.84 3.93 1.70
CA LEU A 83 -3.60 4.96 2.41
C LEU A 83 -3.89 6.18 1.53
N ILE A 84 -2.90 6.65 0.76
CA ILE A 84 -3.08 7.76 -0.18
C ILE A 84 -4.12 7.40 -1.24
N LEU A 85 -4.07 6.20 -1.82
CA LEU A 85 -5.05 5.75 -2.81
C LEU A 85 -6.47 5.70 -2.25
N ILE A 86 -6.64 5.25 -1.00
CA ILE A 86 -7.94 5.26 -0.31
C ILE A 86 -8.44 6.70 -0.14
N CYS A 87 -7.59 7.62 0.31
CA CYS A 87 -7.97 9.02 0.47
C CYS A 87 -8.34 9.68 -0.87
N LEU A 88 -7.58 9.41 -1.95
CA LEU A 88 -7.88 9.90 -3.29
C LEU A 88 -9.22 9.38 -3.80
N ASN A 89 -9.51 8.10 -3.60
CA ASN A 89 -10.78 7.49 -3.97
C ASN A 89 -11.95 8.15 -3.20
N GLN A 90 -11.76 8.45 -1.91
CA GLN A 90 -12.76 9.10 -1.06
C GLN A 90 -13.16 10.50 -1.56
N ILE A 91 -12.22 11.25 -2.12
CA ILE A 91 -12.50 12.59 -2.70
C ILE A 91 -12.94 12.54 -4.16
N GLY A 92 -13.20 11.33 -4.70
CA GLY A 92 -13.73 11.14 -6.04
C GLY A 92 -12.69 11.04 -7.16
N VAL A 93 -11.39 10.94 -6.83
CA VAL A 93 -10.34 10.69 -7.84
C VAL A 93 -10.33 9.21 -8.22
N PRO A 94 -10.46 8.85 -9.51
CA PRO A 94 -10.47 7.45 -9.93
C PRO A 94 -9.08 6.83 -9.72
N THR A 95 -8.98 5.89 -8.78
CA THR A 95 -7.71 5.23 -8.41
C THR A 95 -7.51 3.86 -9.05
N THR A 96 -8.47 3.38 -9.85
CA THR A 96 -8.45 2.03 -10.44
C THR A 96 -7.19 1.75 -11.25
N SER A 97 -6.74 2.72 -12.07
CA SER A 97 -5.51 2.56 -12.86
C SER A 97 -4.25 2.46 -12.00
N PHE A 98 -4.19 3.22 -10.91
CA PHE A 98 -3.08 3.14 -9.96
C PHE A 98 -3.08 1.80 -9.24
N VAL A 99 -4.25 1.32 -8.78
CA VAL A 99 -4.38 0.00 -8.14
C VAL A 99 -3.97 -1.11 -9.10
N ALA A 100 -4.38 -1.05 -10.37
CA ALA A 100 -3.98 -2.00 -11.39
C ALA A 100 -2.46 -1.98 -11.64
N ALA A 101 -1.85 -0.80 -11.74
CA ALA A 101 -0.41 -0.66 -11.92
C ALA A 101 0.39 -1.21 -10.73
N PHE A 102 -0.01 -0.87 -9.50
CA PHE A 102 0.62 -1.43 -8.29
C PHE A 102 0.38 -2.93 -8.14
N GLY A 103 -0.77 -3.44 -8.57
CA GLY A 103 -1.06 -4.87 -8.63
C GLY A 103 -0.13 -5.61 -9.59
N ALA A 104 0.07 -5.07 -10.80
CA ALA A 104 1.00 -5.63 -11.78
C ALA A 104 2.46 -5.59 -11.27
N PHE A 105 2.87 -4.49 -10.63
CA PHE A 105 4.18 -4.38 -10.00
C PHE A 105 4.36 -5.40 -8.87
N GLY A 106 3.36 -5.56 -8.01
CA GLY A 106 3.36 -6.55 -6.93
C GLY A 106 3.44 -7.99 -7.45
N LEU A 107 2.72 -8.28 -8.54
CA LEU A 107 2.80 -9.58 -9.22
C LEU A 107 4.23 -9.83 -9.76
N GLY A 108 4.85 -8.82 -10.39
CA GLY A 108 6.24 -8.92 -10.85
C GLY A 108 7.22 -9.24 -9.73
N ILE A 109 7.11 -8.55 -8.59
CA ILE A 109 7.92 -8.85 -7.39
C ILE A 109 7.62 -10.27 -6.88
N GLY A 110 6.34 -10.67 -6.81
CA GLY A 110 5.93 -12.00 -6.37
C GLY A 110 6.55 -13.11 -7.22
N LEU A 111 6.54 -12.95 -8.53
CA LEU A 111 7.18 -13.89 -9.47
C LEU A 111 8.71 -13.91 -9.29
N ALA A 112 9.34 -12.76 -9.11
CA ALA A 112 10.78 -12.69 -8.87
C ALA A 112 11.21 -13.38 -7.57
N LEU A 113 10.35 -13.39 -6.54
CA LEU A 113 10.59 -14.01 -5.24
C LEU A 113 10.03 -15.44 -5.11
N GLN A 114 9.38 -15.96 -6.14
CA GLN A 114 8.65 -17.23 -6.11
C GLN A 114 9.49 -18.40 -5.56
N ASN A 115 10.71 -18.56 -6.04
CA ASN A 115 11.58 -19.66 -5.62
C ASN A 115 12.00 -19.54 -4.15
N ASN A 116 12.30 -18.33 -3.69
CA ASN A 116 12.66 -18.07 -2.30
C ASN A 116 11.47 -18.34 -1.36
N LEU A 117 10.27 -17.95 -1.78
CA LEU A 117 9.05 -18.18 -1.02
C LEU A 117 8.70 -19.67 -0.96
N SER A 118 8.88 -20.39 -2.08
CA SER A 118 8.70 -21.85 -2.14
C SER A 118 9.66 -22.59 -1.20
N ASN A 119 10.94 -22.22 -1.20
CA ASN A 119 11.94 -22.80 -0.30
C ASN A 119 11.61 -22.52 1.18
N LEU A 120 11.17 -21.30 1.48
CA LEU A 120 10.73 -20.93 2.84
C LEU A 120 9.53 -21.77 3.28
N ALA A 121 8.53 -21.91 2.41
CA ALA A 121 7.33 -22.72 2.68
C ALA A 121 7.69 -24.19 2.91
N SER A 122 8.56 -24.77 2.08
CA SER A 122 9.04 -26.14 2.22
C SER A 122 9.78 -26.35 3.54
N GLY A 123 10.67 -25.43 3.91
CA GLY A 123 11.36 -25.46 5.21
C GLY A 123 10.39 -25.37 6.40
N LEU A 124 9.36 -24.51 6.30
CA LEU A 124 8.33 -24.41 7.34
C LEU A 124 7.51 -25.69 7.47
N LEU A 125 7.15 -26.34 6.34
CA LEU A 125 6.45 -27.63 6.33
C LEU A 125 7.27 -28.73 7.00
N ILE A 126 8.58 -28.77 6.74
CA ILE A 126 9.48 -29.74 7.41
C ILE A 126 9.50 -29.49 8.92
N LEU A 127 9.54 -28.24 9.38
CA LEU A 127 9.54 -27.90 10.81
C LEU A 127 8.22 -28.27 11.50
N ILE A 128 7.08 -28.09 10.81
CA ILE A 128 5.74 -28.37 11.36
C ILE A 128 5.46 -29.87 11.39
N PHE A 129 5.61 -30.54 10.24
CA PHE A 129 5.25 -31.94 10.11
C PHE A 129 6.34 -32.90 10.59
N LYS A 130 7.59 -32.44 10.70
CA LYS A 130 8.76 -33.24 11.18
C LYS A 130 8.83 -34.62 10.54
N PRO A 131 8.83 -34.75 9.20
CA PRO A 131 8.92 -36.06 8.52
C PRO A 131 10.20 -36.80 8.89
N PHE A 132 11.24 -36.12 9.28
CA PHE A 132 12.47 -36.61 9.87
C PHE A 132 12.95 -35.69 11.00
N ARG A 133 13.85 -36.21 11.84
CA ARG A 133 14.42 -35.48 12.99
C ARG A 133 15.94 -35.53 12.93
N ALA A 134 16.60 -34.64 13.68
CA ALA A 134 18.04 -34.68 13.85
C ALA A 134 18.49 -36.07 14.33
N GLY A 135 19.50 -36.63 13.68
CA GLY A 135 20.03 -37.98 13.94
C GLY A 135 19.39 -39.07 13.06
N HIS A 136 18.33 -38.79 12.27
CA HIS A 136 17.83 -39.75 11.31
C HIS A 136 18.73 -39.78 10.06
N VAL A 137 18.92 -40.99 9.52
CA VAL A 137 19.53 -41.18 8.20
C VAL A 137 18.43 -41.10 7.16
N ILE A 138 18.57 -40.20 6.19
CA ILE A 138 17.63 -40.02 5.10
C ILE A 138 18.33 -40.21 3.76
N GLN A 139 17.56 -40.64 2.78
CA GLN A 139 18.01 -40.72 1.39
C GLN A 139 17.22 -39.69 0.57
N VAL A 140 17.93 -38.86 -0.16
CA VAL A 140 17.37 -37.85 -1.06
C VAL A 140 17.95 -38.07 -2.45
N GLY A 141 17.14 -38.64 -3.35
CA GLY A 141 17.63 -39.12 -4.63
C GLY A 141 18.66 -40.22 -4.43
N ASP A 142 19.87 -40.03 -4.96
CA ASP A 142 20.99 -40.99 -4.85
C ASP A 142 21.94 -40.72 -3.66
N THR A 143 21.66 -39.65 -2.88
CA THR A 143 22.53 -39.26 -1.77
C THR A 143 21.92 -39.69 -0.44
N ILE A 144 22.72 -40.43 0.37
CA ILE A 144 22.37 -40.82 1.73
C ILE A 144 23.15 -39.97 2.71
N GLY A 145 22.48 -39.42 3.73
CA GLY A 145 23.10 -38.61 4.76
C GLY A 145 22.34 -38.58 6.07
N SER A 146 23.02 -38.18 7.13
CA SER A 146 22.39 -37.93 8.43
C SER A 146 21.93 -36.49 8.53
N VAL A 147 20.77 -36.26 9.10
CA VAL A 147 20.20 -34.93 9.37
C VAL A 147 20.82 -34.32 10.62
#